data_dff7a37387caaa9786787a7be2b4eb3b
#
_entry.id   dff7a37387caaa9786787a7be2b4eb3b
#
_cell.length_a   1.000
_cell.length_b   1.000
_cell.length_c   1.000
_cell.angle_alpha   90.00
_cell.angle_beta   90.00
_cell.angle_gamma   90.00
#
_symmetry.space_group_name_H-M   'P 1'
#
loop_
_entity.id
_entity.type
_entity.pdbx_description
1 polymer ?
#
loop_
_entity_poly.entity_id
_entity_poly.type
_entity_poly.pdbx_seq_one_letter_code
_entity_poly.pdbx_strand_id
1 'polypeptide(L)'
;VTTNPATRPFWVVVGSGIDVRGIDVLGQIFDFSGIEKSEKSIKKTWQEFRDALSKGDFSFDDIASAKKNTFLRVYDDLFNKNAGIEYNTVLISEIEKYCVGRGTILGEDENPDFERFIPKTEFIKEDNRFSPSGVEWLYLAIGKEAAIHECAQAECRVKQNDRFGFCHFQFAADSTALKVVDLTIADEMTYKALNDGLETYGQEQVKKSIKKSKVLGFILRNNVNVEEFKKLFTKWGVYTYSKLLSEQIFEPLDEKDNKSLMYAPFQTMAQYYISLGYAGIIYGSTVSKTGKNIVLFDKTTAHPVGAIEDYRIL
;
A
#
# COMPACT_ATOMS: atom_id res chain seq x y z
N VAL A 1 -24.31 37.32 6.09
CA VAL A 1 -23.15 36.71 6.77
C VAL A 1 -22.01 36.79 5.79
N THR A 2 -21.14 37.78 5.95
CA THR A 2 -19.94 37.98 5.11
C THR A 2 -18.87 36.98 5.56
N THR A 3 -18.66 35.92 4.79
CA THR A 3 -17.54 35.02 5.00
C THR A 3 -16.24 35.72 4.63
N ASN A 4 -15.30 35.78 5.58
CA ASN A 4 -13.98 36.34 5.42
C ASN A 4 -13.21 35.65 4.28
N PRO A 5 -12.76 36.35 3.22
CA PRO A 5 -12.06 35.76 2.10
C PRO A 5 -10.70 35.11 2.45
N ALA A 6 -10.17 35.34 3.63
CA ALA A 6 -8.91 34.78 4.10
C ALA A 6 -9.00 33.30 4.56
N THR A 7 -10.21 32.73 4.65
CA THR A 7 -10.44 31.36 5.11
C THR A 7 -10.92 30.40 4.02
N ARG A 8 -10.93 30.82 2.75
CA ARG A 8 -11.23 29.86 1.66
C ARG A 8 -10.00 29.02 1.36
N PRO A 9 -10.12 27.70 1.31
CA PRO A 9 -9.01 26.87 0.90
C PRO A 9 -8.52 27.30 -0.48
N PHE A 10 -7.22 27.35 -0.66
CA PHE A 10 -6.50 27.75 -1.87
C PHE A 10 -7.09 27.15 -3.17
N TRP A 11 -7.69 26.01 -3.09
CA TRP A 11 -8.23 25.19 -4.19
C TRP A 11 -9.55 25.68 -4.80
N VAL A 12 -10.32 26.49 -4.09
CA VAL A 12 -11.54 27.11 -4.63
C VAL A 12 -11.22 28.14 -5.72
N VAL A 13 -9.93 28.50 -5.87
CA VAL A 13 -9.48 29.54 -6.80
C VAL A 13 -8.95 28.98 -8.12
N VAL A 14 -8.76 27.66 -8.25
CA VAL A 14 -8.25 26.96 -9.46
C VAL A 14 -9.41 26.52 -10.37
N GLY A 15 -10.51 27.19 -10.34
CA GLY A 15 -11.65 26.88 -11.19
C GLY A 15 -11.56 27.50 -12.59
N SER A 16 -11.64 26.69 -13.58
CA SER A 16 -12.05 26.80 -14.99
C SER A 16 -10.97 26.36 -15.97
N GLY A 17 -10.94 25.06 -16.26
CA GLY A 17 -10.08 24.47 -17.28
C GLY A 17 -9.35 23.18 -16.86
N ILE A 18 -9.29 22.91 -15.58
CA ILE A 18 -8.82 21.63 -15.01
C ILE A 18 -10.07 20.82 -14.73
N ASP A 19 -10.02 19.50 -14.91
CA ASP A 19 -11.11 18.66 -14.40
C ASP A 19 -11.16 18.76 -12.88
N VAL A 20 -11.96 19.73 -12.44
CA VAL A 20 -12.06 20.17 -11.04
C VAL A 20 -12.60 19.05 -10.15
N ARG A 21 -13.27 18.05 -10.73
CA ARG A 21 -13.88 16.95 -9.97
C ARG A 21 -12.83 16.10 -9.23
N GLY A 22 -11.68 15.85 -9.83
CA GLY A 22 -10.58 15.17 -9.15
C GLY A 22 -9.95 16.02 -8.04
N ILE A 23 -9.83 17.34 -8.24
CA ILE A 23 -9.24 18.28 -7.27
C ILE A 23 -10.23 18.60 -6.13
N ASP A 24 -11.53 18.70 -6.39
CA ASP A 24 -12.55 18.91 -5.36
C ASP A 24 -12.63 17.73 -4.39
N VAL A 25 -12.51 16.50 -4.89
CA VAL A 25 -12.48 15.31 -4.04
C VAL A 25 -11.22 15.26 -3.19
N LEU A 26 -10.07 15.65 -3.75
CA LEU A 26 -8.81 15.73 -3.03
C LEU A 26 -8.80 16.87 -2.00
N GLY A 27 -9.42 18.02 -2.29
CA GLY A 27 -9.59 19.12 -1.33
C GLY A 27 -10.50 18.78 -0.16
N GLN A 28 -11.34 17.76 -0.26
CA GLN A 28 -12.14 17.23 0.86
C GLN A 28 -11.29 16.39 1.83
N ILE A 29 -10.19 15.80 1.35
CA ILE A 29 -9.32 14.92 2.15
C ILE A 29 -8.09 15.65 2.64
N PHE A 30 -7.47 16.46 1.78
CA PHE A 30 -6.30 17.25 2.15
C PHE A 30 -6.73 18.66 2.57
N ASP A 31 -7.01 18.82 3.87
CA ASP A 31 -7.17 20.17 4.45
C ASP A 31 -5.78 20.80 4.64
N PHE A 32 -5.38 21.59 3.65
CA PHE A 32 -4.09 22.31 3.65
C PHE A 32 -4.00 23.40 4.71
N SER A 33 -5.04 23.61 5.52
CA SER A 33 -5.00 24.54 6.64
C SER A 33 -4.35 23.97 7.91
N GLY A 34 -3.98 22.67 7.89
CA GLY A 34 -3.27 22.02 9.01
C GLY A 34 -3.02 20.55 8.78
N ILE A 35 -1.78 20.13 9.07
CA ILE A 35 -1.25 18.76 8.92
C ILE A 35 -2.10 17.74 9.67
N GLU A 36 -2.44 18.06 10.94
CA GLU A 36 -3.25 17.18 11.80
C GLU A 36 -4.64 16.91 11.23
N LYS A 37 -5.20 17.87 10.49
CA LYS A 37 -6.53 17.72 9.89
C LYS A 37 -6.51 16.81 8.67
N SER A 38 -5.47 16.87 7.84
CA SER A 38 -5.32 16.00 6.68
C SER A 38 -5.11 14.53 7.09
N GLU A 39 -4.22 14.29 8.08
CA GLU A 39 -4.01 12.96 8.64
C GLU A 39 -5.30 12.39 9.26
N LYS A 40 -5.97 13.20 10.09
CA LYS A 40 -7.23 12.82 10.72
C LYS A 40 -8.34 12.54 9.70
N SER A 41 -8.39 13.33 8.63
CA SER A 41 -9.38 13.16 7.57
C SER A 41 -9.17 11.84 6.80
N ILE A 42 -7.93 11.54 6.41
CA ILE A 42 -7.64 10.31 5.67
C ILE A 42 -7.84 9.05 6.54
N LYS A 43 -7.43 9.08 7.82
CA LYS A 43 -7.71 8.01 8.79
C LYS A 43 -9.21 7.80 9.00
N LYS A 44 -9.99 8.87 9.01
CA LYS A 44 -11.45 8.79 9.09
C LYS A 44 -12.06 8.08 7.88
N THR A 45 -11.62 8.42 6.66
CA THR A 45 -12.14 7.76 5.45
C THR A 45 -11.80 6.27 5.41
N TRP A 46 -10.62 5.88 5.94
CA TRP A 46 -10.25 4.48 6.12
C TRP A 46 -11.16 3.76 7.10
N GLN A 47 -11.45 4.39 8.26
CA GLN A 47 -12.35 3.81 9.24
C GLN A 47 -13.77 3.64 8.66
N GLU A 48 -14.28 4.62 7.94
CA GLU A 48 -15.57 4.54 7.25
C GLU A 48 -15.60 3.40 6.21
N PHE A 49 -14.47 3.15 5.54
CA PHE A 49 -14.32 2.02 4.61
C PHE A 49 -14.37 0.67 5.32
N ARG A 50 -13.66 0.53 6.45
CA ARG A 50 -13.71 -0.66 7.31
C ARG A 50 -15.12 -0.91 7.85
N ASP A 51 -15.78 0.13 8.32
CA ASP A 51 -17.14 0.05 8.87
C ASP A 51 -18.16 -0.40 7.82
N ALA A 52 -18.04 0.09 6.59
CA ALA A 52 -18.91 -0.31 5.48
C ALA A 52 -18.75 -1.80 5.14
N LEU A 53 -17.51 -2.30 5.07
CA LEU A 53 -17.23 -3.74 4.89
C LEU A 53 -17.77 -4.57 6.07
N SER A 54 -17.58 -4.11 7.31
CA SER A 54 -18.08 -4.81 8.50
C SER A 54 -19.60 -4.87 8.57
N LYS A 55 -20.30 -3.88 8.03
CA LYS A 55 -21.76 -3.85 7.93
C LYS A 55 -22.31 -4.66 6.76
N GLY A 56 -21.43 -5.11 5.85
CA GLY A 56 -21.84 -5.82 4.64
C GLY A 56 -22.43 -4.92 3.56
N ASP A 57 -22.11 -3.62 3.55
CA ASP A 57 -22.55 -2.68 2.51
C ASP A 57 -22.04 -3.11 1.12
N PHE A 58 -20.91 -3.81 1.09
CA PHE A 58 -20.35 -4.52 -0.06
C PHE A 58 -19.39 -5.62 0.42
N SER A 59 -19.13 -6.63 -0.41
CA SER A 59 -18.15 -7.68 -0.13
C SER A 59 -16.73 -7.22 -0.54
N PHE A 60 -15.69 -7.86 0.02
CA PHE A 60 -14.29 -7.50 -0.23
C PHE A 60 -13.88 -7.64 -1.72
N ASP A 61 -14.58 -8.45 -2.49
CA ASP A 61 -14.36 -8.70 -3.92
C ASP A 61 -15.26 -7.85 -4.85
N ASP A 62 -16.25 -7.16 -4.32
CA ASP A 62 -17.08 -6.22 -5.08
C ASP A 62 -16.40 -4.85 -5.23
N ILE A 63 -15.40 -4.81 -6.11
CA ILE A 63 -14.63 -3.59 -6.36
C ILE A 63 -15.47 -2.45 -6.93
N ALA A 64 -16.50 -2.76 -7.69
CA ALA A 64 -17.40 -1.75 -8.27
C ALA A 64 -18.18 -1.00 -7.18
N SER A 65 -18.67 -1.69 -6.16
CA SER A 65 -19.33 -1.08 -5.00
C SER A 65 -18.30 -0.44 -4.05
N ALA A 66 -17.17 -1.08 -3.81
CA ALA A 66 -16.09 -0.53 -2.99
C ALA A 66 -15.61 0.84 -3.50
N LYS A 67 -15.51 1.04 -4.82
CA LYS A 67 -15.16 2.34 -5.46
C LYS A 67 -16.20 3.44 -5.26
N LYS A 68 -17.39 3.14 -4.76
CA LYS A 68 -18.38 4.17 -4.35
C LYS A 68 -18.04 4.74 -2.97
N ASN A 69 -17.33 4.00 -2.14
CA ASN A 69 -16.86 4.50 -0.85
C ASN A 69 -15.77 5.57 -1.05
N THR A 70 -15.79 6.60 -0.21
CA THR A 70 -14.89 7.77 -0.34
C THR A 70 -13.42 7.37 -0.34
N PHE A 71 -13.00 6.45 0.53
CA PHE A 71 -11.61 6.03 0.62
C PHE A 71 -11.11 5.46 -0.72
N LEU A 72 -11.76 4.40 -1.24
CA LEU A 72 -11.29 3.73 -2.45
C LEU A 72 -11.51 4.58 -3.70
N ARG A 73 -12.56 5.39 -3.74
CA ARG A 73 -12.81 6.34 -4.85
C ARG A 73 -11.68 7.33 -5.00
N VAL A 74 -11.23 7.94 -3.90
CA VAL A 74 -10.15 8.93 -3.93
C VAL A 74 -8.82 8.25 -4.23
N TYR A 75 -8.59 7.07 -3.66
CA TYR A 75 -7.41 6.29 -3.98
C TYR A 75 -7.36 5.93 -5.48
N ASP A 76 -8.47 5.47 -6.08
CA ASP A 76 -8.56 5.18 -7.50
C ASP A 76 -8.34 6.44 -8.37
N ASP A 77 -8.85 7.59 -7.94
CA ASP A 77 -8.61 8.85 -8.63
C ASP A 77 -7.12 9.24 -8.62
N LEU A 78 -6.44 9.10 -7.49
CA LEU A 78 -5.01 9.38 -7.38
C LEU A 78 -4.15 8.33 -8.09
N PHE A 79 -4.37 7.07 -7.76
CA PHE A 79 -3.52 5.95 -8.12
C PHE A 79 -3.67 5.56 -9.59
N ASN A 80 -4.90 5.39 -10.05
CA ASN A 80 -5.18 4.89 -11.39
C ASN A 80 -5.43 6.03 -12.40
N LYS A 81 -6.39 6.92 -12.12
CA LYS A 81 -6.81 7.93 -13.11
C LYS A 81 -5.81 9.07 -13.31
N ASN A 82 -4.99 9.37 -12.31
CA ASN A 82 -3.96 10.42 -12.39
C ASN A 82 -2.54 9.86 -12.49
N ALA A 83 -2.37 8.60 -12.91
CA ALA A 83 -1.08 7.94 -13.08
C ALA A 83 -0.21 7.91 -11.81
N GLY A 84 -0.82 8.03 -10.64
CA GLY A 84 -0.13 7.94 -9.35
C GLY A 84 0.53 6.59 -9.09
N ILE A 85 0.06 5.59 -9.79
CA ILE A 85 0.59 4.23 -9.82
C ILE A 85 2.09 4.15 -10.14
N GLU A 86 2.61 5.09 -10.91
CA GLU A 86 4.04 5.16 -11.25
C GLU A 86 4.93 5.48 -10.03
N TYR A 87 4.34 5.98 -8.93
CA TYR A 87 5.10 6.42 -7.76
C TYR A 87 5.28 5.33 -6.71
N ASN A 88 4.45 4.29 -6.70
CA ASN A 88 4.53 3.19 -5.74
C ASN A 88 4.41 1.80 -6.38
N THR A 89 4.82 1.67 -7.62
CA THR A 89 4.92 0.37 -8.29
C THR A 89 6.34 0.13 -8.77
N VAL A 90 6.74 -1.14 -8.73
CA VAL A 90 8.04 -1.60 -9.21
C VAL A 90 7.86 -2.81 -10.10
N LEU A 91 8.75 -3.00 -11.07
CA LEU A 91 8.82 -4.23 -11.85
C LEU A 91 9.45 -5.36 -11.03
N ILE A 92 9.06 -6.59 -11.28
CA ILE A 92 9.71 -7.75 -10.66
C ILE A 92 11.19 -7.77 -11.00
N SER A 93 11.59 -7.43 -12.24
CA SER A 93 13.01 -7.29 -12.63
C SER A 93 13.81 -6.28 -11.79
N GLU A 94 13.15 -5.27 -11.23
CA GLU A 94 13.82 -4.28 -10.36
C GLU A 94 14.05 -4.81 -8.93
N ILE A 95 13.29 -5.82 -8.53
CA ILE A 95 13.41 -6.44 -7.20
C ILE A 95 14.16 -7.78 -7.21
N GLU A 96 14.52 -8.32 -8.37
CA GLU A 96 15.34 -9.55 -8.48
C GLU A 96 16.71 -9.45 -7.79
N LYS A 97 17.21 -8.23 -7.56
CA LYS A 97 18.43 -7.98 -6.78
C LYS A 97 18.30 -8.29 -5.28
N TYR A 98 17.08 -8.48 -4.79
CA TYR A 98 16.82 -8.89 -3.42
C TYR A 98 16.62 -10.40 -3.35
N CYS A 99 17.02 -10.98 -2.23
CA CYS A 99 16.68 -12.36 -1.93
C CYS A 99 15.18 -12.44 -1.59
N VAL A 100 14.57 -13.53 -1.95
CA VAL A 100 13.21 -13.88 -1.54
C VAL A 100 13.19 -15.30 -1.00
N GLY A 101 12.41 -15.53 0.05
CA GLY A 101 12.38 -16.84 0.67
C GLY A 101 11.15 -17.04 1.55
N ARG A 102 10.89 -18.28 1.89
CA ARG A 102 9.77 -18.70 2.72
C ARG A 102 10.21 -19.70 3.78
N GLY A 103 9.75 -19.47 5.00
CA GLY A 103 9.93 -20.39 6.11
C GLY A 103 8.67 -21.18 6.43
N THR A 104 8.86 -22.30 7.13
CA THR A 104 7.79 -23.09 7.72
C THR A 104 8.29 -23.86 8.95
N ILE A 105 7.43 -24.10 9.92
CA ILE A 105 7.74 -25.04 11.01
C ILE A 105 7.56 -26.46 10.47
N LEU A 106 8.56 -27.29 10.71
CA LEU A 106 8.60 -28.69 10.28
C LEU A 106 8.21 -29.61 11.44
N GLY A 107 7.55 -30.72 11.12
CA GLY A 107 7.37 -31.83 12.06
C GLY A 107 8.70 -32.53 12.38
N GLU A 108 8.78 -33.22 13.54
CA GLU A 108 10.02 -33.87 13.99
C GLU A 108 10.56 -34.87 12.95
N ASP A 109 9.71 -35.69 12.36
CA ASP A 109 10.07 -36.72 11.38
C ASP A 109 9.75 -36.29 9.93
N GLU A 110 9.41 -35.01 9.70
CA GLU A 110 9.11 -34.51 8.36
C GLU A 110 10.38 -34.44 7.51
N ASN A 111 10.32 -34.98 6.29
CA ASN A 111 11.36 -34.78 5.29
C ASN A 111 10.87 -33.78 4.26
N PRO A 112 11.21 -32.49 4.40
CA PRO A 112 10.64 -31.43 3.58
C PRO A 112 11.14 -31.52 2.13
N ASP A 113 10.24 -31.35 1.21
CA ASP A 113 10.52 -31.09 -0.20
C ASP A 113 10.06 -29.68 -0.60
N PHE A 114 10.29 -29.28 -1.84
CA PHE A 114 9.89 -27.96 -2.32
C PHE A 114 8.38 -27.72 -2.27
N GLU A 115 7.58 -28.77 -2.42
CA GLU A 115 6.13 -28.71 -2.35
C GLU A 115 5.61 -28.25 -0.98
N ARG A 116 6.41 -28.45 0.07
CA ARG A 116 6.10 -27.99 1.43
C ARG A 116 6.05 -26.46 1.54
N PHE A 117 6.76 -25.76 0.66
CA PHE A 117 6.88 -24.32 0.64
C PHE A 117 5.91 -23.66 -0.37
N ILE A 118 5.23 -24.43 -1.20
CA ILE A 118 4.21 -23.95 -2.13
C ILE A 118 2.85 -23.91 -1.43
N PRO A 119 2.09 -22.80 -1.50
CA PRO A 119 0.77 -22.74 -0.88
C PRO A 119 -0.20 -23.73 -1.55
N LYS A 120 -0.96 -24.46 -0.71
CA LYS A 120 -2.00 -25.40 -1.14
C LYS A 120 -3.29 -25.11 -0.37
N THR A 121 -4.42 -25.08 -1.08
CA THR A 121 -5.75 -24.76 -0.54
C THR A 121 -6.07 -25.54 0.73
N GLU A 122 -5.72 -26.83 0.75
CA GLU A 122 -5.99 -27.74 1.87
C GLU A 122 -5.31 -27.32 3.19
N PHE A 123 -4.21 -26.53 3.13
CA PHE A 123 -3.49 -26.04 4.30
C PHE A 123 -3.83 -24.60 4.66
N ILE A 124 -4.54 -23.86 3.81
CA ILE A 124 -4.91 -22.47 4.04
C ILE A 124 -6.30 -22.42 4.69
N LYS A 125 -6.35 -22.68 5.99
CA LYS A 125 -7.60 -22.78 6.77
C LYS A 125 -8.13 -21.45 7.28
N GLU A 126 -7.27 -20.45 7.41
CA GLU A 126 -7.61 -19.14 7.95
C GLU A 126 -7.34 -18.04 6.93
N ASP A 127 -8.02 -16.91 7.12
CA ASP A 127 -7.75 -15.72 6.36
C ASP A 127 -6.35 -15.19 6.64
N ASN A 128 -5.67 -14.79 5.59
CA ASN A 128 -4.46 -13.98 5.64
C ASN A 128 -4.82 -12.51 5.41
N ARG A 129 -3.90 -11.61 5.70
CA ARG A 129 -4.16 -10.17 5.63
C ARG A 129 -4.67 -9.72 4.26
N PHE A 130 -4.13 -10.27 3.18
CA PHE A 130 -4.52 -9.89 1.82
C PHE A 130 -5.39 -10.94 1.11
N SER A 131 -5.43 -12.19 1.59
CA SER A 131 -6.19 -13.26 0.96
C SER A 131 -7.13 -13.96 1.94
N PRO A 132 -8.35 -14.30 1.53
CA PRO A 132 -9.21 -15.16 2.31
C PRO A 132 -8.65 -16.60 2.40
N SER A 133 -9.22 -17.39 3.29
CA SER A 133 -8.89 -18.82 3.42
C SER A 133 -9.09 -19.54 2.07
N GLY A 134 -8.25 -20.54 1.81
CA GLY A 134 -8.29 -21.34 0.59
C GLY A 134 -7.66 -20.70 -0.65
N VAL A 135 -7.25 -19.44 -0.61
CA VAL A 135 -6.62 -18.73 -1.74
C VAL A 135 -5.12 -18.94 -1.73
N GLU A 136 -4.58 -19.53 -2.80
CA GLU A 136 -3.18 -19.97 -2.92
C GLU A 136 -2.23 -18.85 -3.38
N TRP A 137 -2.24 -17.70 -2.69
CA TRP A 137 -1.26 -16.66 -2.95
C TRP A 137 0.06 -16.97 -2.25
N LEU A 138 1.16 -16.63 -2.91
CA LEU A 138 2.50 -16.92 -2.42
C LEU A 138 3.03 -15.75 -1.59
N TYR A 139 3.23 -15.99 -0.30
CA TYR A 139 3.80 -15.04 0.65
C TYR A 139 5.27 -15.35 0.86
N LEU A 140 6.15 -14.39 0.58
CA LEU A 140 7.60 -14.51 0.70
C LEU A 140 8.15 -13.34 1.53
N ALA A 141 9.16 -13.60 2.36
CA ALA A 141 10.03 -12.56 2.87
C ALA A 141 10.91 -12.02 1.73
N ILE A 142 11.14 -10.71 1.68
CA ILE A 142 11.97 -10.07 0.64
C ILE A 142 12.97 -9.10 1.28
N GLY A 143 14.23 -9.14 0.83
CA GLY A 143 15.26 -8.23 1.32
C GLY A 143 16.68 -8.75 1.13
N LYS A 144 17.57 -8.34 2.04
CA LYS A 144 18.91 -8.91 2.13
C LYS A 144 18.85 -10.28 2.79
N GLU A 145 19.85 -11.13 2.51
CA GLU A 145 19.90 -12.51 2.96
C GLU A 145 19.56 -12.69 4.46
N ALA A 146 20.32 -12.03 5.33
CA ALA A 146 20.07 -12.14 6.78
C ALA A 146 18.66 -11.67 7.21
N ALA A 147 18.12 -10.67 6.53
CA ALA A 147 16.82 -10.10 6.88
C ALA A 147 15.64 -11.01 6.49
N ILE A 148 15.75 -11.77 5.39
CA ILE A 148 14.67 -12.66 4.96
C ILE A 148 14.53 -13.86 5.89
N HIS A 149 15.62 -14.39 6.43
CA HIS A 149 15.58 -15.46 7.44
C HIS A 149 14.91 -14.99 8.73
N GLU A 150 15.34 -13.84 9.27
CA GLU A 150 14.74 -13.26 10.47
C GLU A 150 13.25 -12.97 10.25
N CYS A 151 12.89 -12.40 9.10
CA CYS A 151 11.51 -12.12 8.76
C CYS A 151 10.67 -13.40 8.65
N ALA A 152 11.17 -14.42 7.95
CA ALA A 152 10.46 -15.69 7.79
C ALA A 152 10.27 -16.43 9.12
N GLN A 153 11.28 -16.44 10.00
CA GLN A 153 11.15 -17.00 11.36
C GLN A 153 10.09 -16.27 12.17
N ALA A 154 10.11 -14.93 12.14
CA ALA A 154 9.14 -14.11 12.86
C ALA A 154 7.70 -14.33 12.34
N GLU A 155 7.50 -14.40 11.01
CA GLU A 155 6.19 -14.69 10.41
C GLU A 155 5.66 -16.08 10.80
N CYS A 156 6.54 -17.08 10.90
CA CYS A 156 6.18 -18.42 11.38
C CYS A 156 5.98 -18.47 12.91
N ARG A 157 6.29 -17.39 13.65
CA ARG A 157 6.21 -17.34 15.12
C ARG A 157 6.96 -18.48 15.78
N VAL A 158 8.16 -18.77 15.26
CA VAL A 158 8.99 -19.87 15.74
C VAL A 158 9.33 -19.72 17.21
N LYS A 159 9.40 -20.84 17.93
CA LYS A 159 9.76 -20.94 19.34
C LYS A 159 11.09 -21.66 19.48
N GLN A 160 11.70 -21.52 20.65
CA GLN A 160 12.88 -22.31 21.00
C GLN A 160 12.60 -23.80 20.83
N ASN A 161 13.54 -24.51 20.21
CA ASN A 161 13.49 -25.90 19.82
C ASN A 161 12.56 -26.28 18.65
N ASP A 162 11.82 -25.34 18.08
CA ASP A 162 11.10 -25.63 16.84
C ASP A 162 12.11 -26.04 15.73
N ARG A 163 11.72 -27.03 14.95
CA ARG A 163 12.42 -27.39 13.71
C ARG A 163 11.91 -26.49 12.60
N PHE A 164 12.78 -25.71 12.00
CA PHE A 164 12.44 -24.69 11.02
C PHE A 164 13.04 -25.02 9.67
N GLY A 165 12.19 -25.05 8.64
CA GLY A 165 12.60 -25.15 7.25
C GLY A 165 12.56 -23.79 6.57
N PHE A 166 13.59 -23.51 5.77
CA PHE A 166 13.64 -22.31 4.94
C PHE A 166 14.00 -22.68 3.51
N CYS A 167 13.36 -22.01 2.55
CA CYS A 167 13.61 -22.22 1.14
C CYS A 167 13.70 -20.87 0.41
N HIS A 168 14.75 -20.71 -0.39
CA HIS A 168 14.89 -19.60 -1.32
C HIS A 168 13.94 -19.76 -2.51
N PHE A 169 13.52 -18.62 -3.05
CA PHE A 169 12.71 -18.55 -4.26
C PHE A 169 13.38 -17.69 -5.32
N GLN A 170 13.06 -17.96 -6.56
CA GLN A 170 13.44 -17.16 -7.72
C GLN A 170 12.19 -16.79 -8.51
N PHE A 171 12.11 -15.57 -8.99
CA PHE A 171 11.02 -15.16 -9.87
C PHE A 171 11.10 -15.89 -11.21
N ALA A 172 9.97 -16.29 -11.75
CA ALA A 172 9.91 -16.94 -13.05
C ALA A 172 10.33 -15.95 -14.16
N ALA A 173 11.03 -16.45 -15.18
CA ALA A 173 11.60 -15.61 -16.23
C ALA A 173 10.55 -14.78 -17.00
N ASP A 174 9.34 -15.30 -17.16
CA ASP A 174 8.20 -14.64 -17.79
C ASP A 174 7.49 -13.64 -16.87
N SER A 175 7.82 -13.64 -15.57
CA SER A 175 7.25 -12.72 -14.57
C SER A 175 8.01 -11.41 -14.44
N THR A 176 9.19 -11.25 -15.06
CA THR A 176 10.09 -10.11 -14.88
C THR A 176 9.49 -8.77 -15.29
N ALA A 177 8.57 -8.78 -16.26
CA ALA A 177 7.84 -7.60 -16.74
C ALA A 177 6.58 -7.28 -15.90
N LEU A 178 6.19 -8.14 -14.98
CA LEU A 178 5.03 -7.91 -14.11
C LEU A 178 5.34 -6.80 -13.10
N LYS A 179 4.30 -6.07 -12.72
CA LYS A 179 4.38 -4.99 -11.73
C LYS A 179 3.78 -5.41 -10.41
N VAL A 180 4.40 -5.00 -9.33
CA VAL A 180 3.89 -5.12 -7.97
C VAL A 180 3.76 -3.74 -7.33
N VAL A 181 2.82 -3.59 -6.41
CA VAL A 181 2.62 -2.35 -5.64
C VAL A 181 3.51 -2.38 -4.41
N ASP A 182 4.30 -1.33 -4.19
CA ASP A 182 5.11 -1.17 -2.98
C ASP A 182 4.42 -0.21 -2.00
N LEU A 183 3.82 -0.76 -0.95
CA LEU A 183 3.20 0.01 0.12
C LEU A 183 4.22 0.57 1.12
N THR A 184 5.48 0.15 1.06
CA THR A 184 6.53 0.59 1.99
C THR A 184 7.24 1.87 1.56
N ILE A 185 6.87 2.43 0.42
CA ILE A 185 7.57 3.56 -0.22
C ILE A 185 7.66 4.82 0.67
N ALA A 186 6.73 4.96 1.60
CA ALA A 186 6.65 6.11 2.49
C ALA A 186 6.82 5.75 3.99
N ASP A 187 7.28 4.55 4.34
CA ASP A 187 7.38 4.09 5.73
C ASP A 187 8.28 5.00 6.59
N GLU A 188 9.42 5.44 6.04
CA GLU A 188 10.34 6.31 6.75
C GLU A 188 9.92 7.79 6.76
N MET A 189 8.85 8.14 6.04
CA MET A 189 8.35 9.51 5.98
C MET A 189 7.35 9.77 7.10
N THR A 190 7.34 10.99 7.64
CA THR A 190 6.26 11.44 8.54
C THR A 190 5.15 12.10 7.73
N TYR A 191 3.91 12.08 8.23
CA TYR A 191 2.81 12.85 7.61
C TYR A 191 3.17 14.34 7.50
N LYS A 192 3.91 14.85 8.46
CA LYS A 192 4.43 16.22 8.41
C LYS A 192 5.33 16.44 7.19
N ALA A 193 6.31 15.57 6.97
CA ALA A 193 7.22 15.69 5.82
C ALA A 193 6.48 15.57 4.49
N LEU A 194 5.49 14.67 4.41
CA LEU A 194 4.63 14.50 3.24
C LEU A 194 3.82 15.77 2.95
N ASN A 195 3.29 16.41 3.98
CA ASN A 195 2.52 17.65 3.84
C ASN A 195 3.40 18.87 3.57
N ASP A 196 4.54 19.00 4.26
CA ASP A 196 5.50 20.10 4.06
C ASP A 196 6.02 20.12 2.60
N GLY A 197 6.19 18.94 1.99
CA GLY A 197 6.58 18.84 0.58
C GLY A 197 5.56 19.47 -0.36
N LEU A 198 4.25 19.26 -0.11
CA LEU A 198 3.16 19.90 -0.85
C LEU A 198 3.07 21.39 -0.57
N GLU A 199 3.16 21.77 0.70
CA GLU A 199 3.01 23.16 1.13
C GLU A 199 4.15 24.04 0.63
N THR A 200 5.40 23.55 0.73
CA THR A 200 6.59 24.26 0.24
C THR A 200 6.50 24.55 -1.25
N TYR A 201 6.11 23.56 -2.05
CA TYR A 201 5.93 23.76 -3.48
C TYR A 201 4.79 24.75 -3.78
N GLY A 202 3.66 24.60 -3.11
CA GLY A 202 2.52 25.52 -3.22
C GLY A 202 2.91 26.95 -2.86
N GLN A 203 3.62 27.16 -1.75
CA GLN A 203 4.09 28.49 -1.32
C GLN A 203 5.14 29.09 -2.26
N GLU A 204 6.04 28.28 -2.83
CA GLU A 204 7.01 28.78 -3.83
C GLU A 204 6.32 29.25 -5.10
N GLN A 205 5.33 28.51 -5.57
CA GLN A 205 4.53 28.91 -6.73
C GLN A 205 3.73 30.18 -6.43
N VAL A 206 3.13 30.29 -5.25
CA VAL A 206 2.44 31.49 -4.79
C VAL A 206 3.40 32.69 -4.66
N LYS A 207 4.59 32.53 -4.05
CA LYS A 207 5.59 33.62 -3.90
C LYS A 207 6.11 34.12 -5.24
N LYS A 208 6.37 33.21 -6.19
CA LYS A 208 6.75 33.59 -7.57
C LYS A 208 5.68 34.45 -8.23
N SER A 209 4.47 34.38 -7.73
CA SER A 209 3.23 34.85 -8.27
C SER A 209 2.72 36.15 -7.68
N ILE A 210 2.82 36.31 -6.37
CA ILE A 210 2.36 37.51 -5.65
C ILE A 210 3.04 38.78 -6.16
N LYS A 211 4.22 38.69 -6.78
CA LYS A 211 4.89 39.83 -7.38
C LYS A 211 4.13 40.48 -8.56
N LYS A 212 3.04 39.90 -9.07
CA LYS A 212 2.31 40.42 -10.25
C LYS A 212 0.78 40.25 -10.23
N SER A 213 0.07 40.64 -9.15
CA SER A 213 -1.39 40.91 -9.07
C SER A 213 -2.44 39.77 -9.20
N LYS A 214 -3.47 39.87 -8.36
CA LYS A 214 -4.80 39.17 -8.28
C LYS A 214 -4.93 37.73 -8.81
N VAL A 215 -5.28 36.81 -7.87
CA VAL A 215 -5.15 35.36 -7.88
C VAL A 215 -5.66 34.64 -9.12
N LEU A 216 -6.71 35.04 -9.76
CA LEU A 216 -7.26 34.30 -10.93
C LEU A 216 -6.57 34.72 -12.25
N GLY A 217 -6.27 35.99 -12.41
CA GLY A 217 -5.45 36.49 -13.53
C GLY A 217 -4.01 35.98 -13.45
N PHE A 218 -3.65 35.45 -12.33
CA PHE A 218 -2.35 34.96 -11.93
C PHE A 218 -2.06 33.54 -12.45
N ILE A 219 -2.94 32.57 -12.21
CA ILE A 219 -2.79 31.19 -12.72
C ILE A 219 -2.77 31.16 -14.25
N LEU A 220 -3.57 32.02 -14.89
CA LEU A 220 -3.65 32.13 -16.33
C LEU A 220 -2.50 32.91 -16.98
N ARG A 221 -1.76 33.77 -16.21
CA ARG A 221 -0.73 34.65 -16.79
C ARG A 221 0.71 34.26 -16.46
N ASN A 222 0.95 33.33 -15.54
CA ASN A 222 2.32 33.12 -15.02
C ASN A 222 2.89 31.71 -15.22
N ASN A 223 2.47 30.96 -16.24
CA ASN A 223 3.08 29.65 -16.54
C ASN A 223 3.36 28.81 -15.27
N VAL A 224 2.41 28.78 -14.31
CA VAL A 224 2.43 27.72 -13.31
C VAL A 224 2.29 26.45 -14.11
N ASN A 225 3.29 25.60 -14.06
CA ASN A 225 3.22 24.32 -14.73
C ASN A 225 2.18 23.45 -13.98
N VAL A 226 0.93 23.57 -14.40
CA VAL A 226 -0.23 22.88 -13.80
C VAL A 226 0.02 21.38 -13.82
N GLU A 227 0.67 20.87 -14.87
CA GLU A 227 0.99 19.46 -14.99
C GLU A 227 2.04 19.03 -13.95
N GLU A 228 3.06 19.85 -13.71
CA GLU A 228 4.05 19.58 -12.68
C GLU A 228 3.44 19.60 -11.28
N PHE A 229 2.57 20.58 -11.01
CA PHE A 229 1.83 20.64 -9.75
C PHE A 229 0.95 19.41 -9.57
N LYS A 230 0.21 19.00 -10.61
CA LYS A 230 -0.63 17.81 -10.59
C LYS A 230 0.20 16.56 -10.32
N LYS A 231 1.34 16.38 -10.96
CA LYS A 231 2.25 15.25 -10.73
C LYS A 231 2.75 15.20 -9.28
N LEU A 232 3.22 16.31 -8.75
CA LEU A 232 3.68 16.40 -7.35
C LEU A 232 2.54 16.10 -6.37
N PHE A 233 1.37 16.68 -6.60
CA PHE A 233 0.21 16.44 -5.77
C PHE A 233 -0.20 14.95 -5.78
N THR A 234 -0.24 14.34 -6.95
CA THR A 234 -0.53 12.91 -7.11
C THR A 234 0.51 12.06 -6.38
N LYS A 235 1.81 12.37 -6.55
CA LYS A 235 2.89 11.67 -5.86
C LYS A 235 2.73 11.70 -4.35
N TRP A 236 2.55 12.89 -3.78
CA TRP A 236 2.40 13.05 -2.32
C TRP A 236 1.11 12.41 -1.81
N GLY A 237 0.04 12.48 -2.59
CA GLY A 237 -1.21 11.79 -2.27
C GLY A 237 -1.02 10.27 -2.21
N VAL A 238 -0.39 9.67 -3.21
CA VAL A 238 -0.08 8.24 -3.23
C VAL A 238 0.82 7.84 -2.06
N TYR A 239 1.84 8.63 -1.75
CA TYR A 239 2.72 8.36 -0.59
C TYR A 239 1.96 8.42 0.73
N THR A 240 1.05 9.40 0.89
CA THR A 240 0.22 9.52 2.10
C THR A 240 -0.71 8.31 2.27
N TYR A 241 -1.33 7.84 1.19
CA TYR A 241 -2.15 6.63 1.21
C TYR A 241 -1.32 5.36 1.46
N SER A 242 -0.15 5.23 0.81
CA SER A 242 0.75 4.09 1.05
C SER A 242 1.18 4.04 2.52
N LYS A 243 1.54 5.20 3.10
CA LYS A 243 1.87 5.29 4.53
C LYS A 243 0.70 4.90 5.42
N LEU A 244 -0.52 5.37 5.14
CA LEU A 244 -1.70 4.98 5.90
C LEU A 244 -1.91 3.46 5.83
N LEU A 245 -1.90 2.89 4.63
CA LEU A 245 -2.08 1.45 4.45
C LEU A 245 -0.99 0.66 5.17
N SER A 246 0.26 1.08 5.08
CA SER A 246 1.38 0.46 5.80
C SER A 246 1.15 0.52 7.33
N GLU A 247 0.81 1.67 7.89
CA GLU A 247 0.51 1.81 9.32
C GLU A 247 -0.66 0.92 9.76
N GLN A 248 -1.72 0.83 8.96
CA GLN A 248 -2.88 -0.01 9.25
C GLN A 248 -2.57 -1.51 9.15
N ILE A 249 -1.62 -1.89 8.28
CA ILE A 249 -1.10 -3.26 8.21
C ILE A 249 -0.44 -3.66 9.54
N PHE A 250 0.27 -2.73 10.19
CA PHE A 250 0.94 -2.96 11.47
C PHE A 250 0.01 -2.92 12.69
N GLU A 251 -1.26 -2.52 12.52
CA GLU A 251 -2.21 -2.52 13.65
C GLU A 251 -2.37 -3.94 14.18
N PRO A 252 -2.04 -4.17 15.47
CA PRO A 252 -2.11 -5.50 16.04
C PRO A 252 -3.57 -5.97 16.12
N LEU A 253 -3.78 -7.26 15.88
CA LEU A 253 -5.08 -7.90 16.10
C LEU A 253 -5.10 -8.47 17.51
N ASP A 254 -6.15 -8.15 18.27
CA ASP A 254 -6.44 -8.82 19.53
C ASP A 254 -6.99 -10.23 19.25
N GLU A 255 -6.78 -11.16 20.19
CA GLU A 255 -7.31 -12.54 20.08
C GLU A 255 -8.84 -12.60 19.94
N LYS A 256 -9.53 -11.54 20.37
CA LYS A 256 -10.98 -11.41 20.30
C LYS A 256 -11.49 -10.86 18.96
N ASP A 257 -10.59 -10.33 18.12
CA ASP A 257 -10.96 -9.73 16.88
C ASP A 257 -11.40 -10.79 15.85
N ASN A 258 -12.43 -10.46 15.10
CA ASN A 258 -12.81 -11.25 13.95
C ASN A 258 -11.82 -10.97 12.81
N LYS A 259 -10.86 -11.88 12.61
CA LYS A 259 -9.81 -11.75 11.58
C LYS A 259 -10.38 -11.44 10.19
N SER A 260 -11.47 -12.10 9.80
CA SER A 260 -12.09 -11.88 8.48
C SER A 260 -12.56 -10.44 8.31
N LEU A 261 -13.20 -9.86 9.31
CA LEU A 261 -13.63 -8.46 9.28
C LEU A 261 -12.44 -7.49 9.29
N MET A 262 -11.40 -7.80 10.06
CA MET A 262 -10.22 -6.95 10.15
C MET A 262 -9.37 -6.99 8.87
N TYR A 263 -9.35 -8.12 8.17
CA TYR A 263 -8.59 -8.29 6.94
C TYR A 263 -9.35 -7.88 5.68
N ALA A 264 -10.69 -7.85 5.70
CA ALA A 264 -11.52 -7.49 4.56
C ALA A 264 -11.08 -6.20 3.83
N PRO A 265 -10.70 -5.09 4.50
CA PRO A 265 -10.22 -3.90 3.81
C PRO A 265 -8.95 -4.13 3.00
N PHE A 266 -8.00 -4.92 3.51
CA PHE A 266 -6.76 -5.26 2.82
C PHE A 266 -7.00 -6.26 1.68
N GLN A 267 -7.93 -7.20 1.88
CA GLN A 267 -8.38 -8.12 0.83
C GLN A 267 -9.06 -7.35 -0.31
N THR A 268 -9.86 -6.32 0.01
CA THR A 268 -10.44 -5.42 -1.00
C THR A 268 -9.36 -4.65 -1.76
N MET A 269 -8.33 -4.15 -1.06
CA MET A 269 -7.21 -3.49 -1.73
C MET A 269 -6.44 -4.44 -2.65
N ALA A 270 -6.24 -5.71 -2.23
CA ALA A 270 -5.61 -6.71 -3.08
C ALA A 270 -6.44 -7.01 -4.34
N GLN A 271 -7.76 -7.20 -4.20
CA GLN A 271 -8.66 -7.37 -5.34
C GLN A 271 -8.67 -6.14 -6.26
N TYR A 272 -8.59 -4.94 -5.68
CA TYR A 272 -8.46 -3.71 -6.47
C TYR A 272 -7.18 -3.74 -7.32
N TYR A 273 -6.03 -4.10 -6.76
CA TYR A 273 -4.78 -4.18 -7.52
C TYR A 273 -4.81 -5.28 -8.59
N ILE A 274 -5.39 -6.45 -8.28
CA ILE A 274 -5.64 -7.51 -9.28
C ILE A 274 -6.48 -6.99 -10.43
N SER A 275 -7.55 -6.23 -10.15
CA SER A 275 -8.42 -5.65 -11.18
C SER A 275 -7.71 -4.67 -12.11
N LEU A 276 -6.57 -4.14 -11.68
CA LEU A 276 -5.69 -3.26 -12.48
C LEU A 276 -4.52 -4.01 -13.13
N GLY A 277 -4.41 -5.34 -12.95
CA GLY A 277 -3.38 -6.18 -13.57
C GLY A 277 -2.05 -6.22 -12.83
N TYR A 278 -2.01 -5.89 -11.53
CA TYR A 278 -0.80 -6.04 -10.70
C TYR A 278 -0.64 -7.49 -10.24
N ALA A 279 0.62 -7.92 -10.13
CA ALA A 279 0.98 -9.29 -9.77
C ALA A 279 1.14 -9.50 -8.26
N GLY A 280 1.21 -8.43 -7.47
CA GLY A 280 1.42 -8.58 -6.03
C GLY A 280 1.58 -7.25 -5.29
N ILE A 281 1.86 -7.37 -3.99
CA ILE A 281 2.03 -6.25 -3.05
C ILE A 281 3.28 -6.48 -2.21
N ILE A 282 4.16 -5.48 -2.11
CA ILE A 282 5.23 -5.41 -1.12
C ILE A 282 4.72 -4.63 0.09
N TYR A 283 4.94 -5.16 1.29
CA TYR A 283 4.50 -4.54 2.54
C TYR A 283 5.48 -4.84 3.68
N GLY A 284 5.47 -4.03 4.72
CA GLY A 284 6.30 -4.26 5.91
C GLY A 284 5.85 -5.48 6.70
N SER A 285 6.79 -6.21 7.29
CA SER A 285 6.47 -7.32 8.19
C SER A 285 5.82 -6.79 9.48
N THR A 286 4.75 -7.43 9.94
CA THR A 286 4.06 -7.07 11.18
C THR A 286 4.76 -7.60 12.43
N VAL A 287 5.75 -8.45 12.26
CA VAL A 287 6.44 -9.18 13.34
C VAL A 287 7.95 -8.93 13.35
N SER A 288 8.52 -8.40 12.27
CA SER A 288 9.93 -7.96 12.18
C SER A 288 9.98 -6.47 11.87
N LYS A 289 10.72 -5.69 12.68
CA LYS A 289 10.79 -4.23 12.57
C LYS A 289 11.40 -3.73 11.25
N THR A 290 12.26 -4.52 10.64
CA THR A 290 12.99 -4.17 9.42
C THR A 290 12.67 -5.10 8.24
N GLY A 291 11.87 -6.13 8.49
CA GLY A 291 11.49 -7.11 7.51
C GLY A 291 10.45 -6.58 6.54
N LYS A 292 10.53 -7.03 5.30
CA LYS A 292 9.52 -6.80 4.28
C LYS A 292 9.04 -8.13 3.73
N ASN A 293 7.79 -8.15 3.33
CA ASN A 293 7.15 -9.28 2.68
C ASN A 293 6.65 -8.87 1.29
N ILE A 294 6.53 -9.84 0.42
CA ILE A 294 5.80 -9.72 -0.84
C ILE A 294 4.73 -10.81 -0.88
N VAL A 295 3.52 -10.43 -1.23
CA VAL A 295 2.46 -11.38 -1.61
C VAL A 295 2.31 -11.34 -3.12
N LEU A 296 2.45 -12.51 -3.76
CA LEU A 296 2.23 -12.70 -5.18
C LEU A 296 0.86 -13.36 -5.38
N PHE A 297 0.05 -12.77 -6.24
CA PHE A 297 -1.34 -13.20 -6.48
C PHE A 297 -1.44 -14.50 -7.30
N ASP A 298 -0.35 -14.87 -7.95
CA ASP A 298 -0.17 -16.16 -8.61
C ASP A 298 1.08 -16.85 -8.04
N LYS A 299 0.91 -18.04 -7.48
CA LYS A 299 2.01 -18.83 -6.89
C LYS A 299 3.05 -19.25 -7.91
N THR A 300 2.73 -19.24 -9.21
CA THR A 300 3.65 -19.60 -10.29
C THR A 300 4.62 -18.46 -10.66
N THR A 301 4.38 -17.23 -10.15
CA THR A 301 5.25 -16.06 -10.36
C THR A 301 6.65 -16.26 -9.80
N ALA A 302 6.82 -17.13 -8.81
CA ALA A 302 8.12 -17.53 -8.28
C ALA A 302 8.13 -19.01 -7.92
N HIS A 303 9.30 -19.62 -7.96
CA HIS A 303 9.50 -21.05 -7.66
C HIS A 303 10.67 -21.25 -6.70
N PRO A 304 10.64 -22.32 -5.87
CA PRO A 304 11.71 -22.62 -4.95
C PRO A 304 12.99 -23.01 -5.68
N VAL A 305 14.14 -22.60 -5.13
CA VAL A 305 15.46 -22.86 -5.70
C VAL A 305 16.49 -23.21 -4.61
N GLY A 306 17.59 -23.82 -5.02
CA GLY A 306 18.71 -24.13 -4.11
C GLY A 306 18.43 -25.37 -3.26
N ALA A 307 18.94 -25.36 -2.04
CA ALA A 307 18.73 -26.41 -1.03
C ALA A 307 17.70 -25.92 0.01
N ILE A 308 16.92 -26.82 0.54
CA ILE A 308 16.10 -26.54 1.72
C ILE A 308 17.03 -26.50 2.93
N GLU A 309 17.00 -25.43 3.66
CA GLU A 309 17.67 -25.31 4.94
C GLU A 309 16.74 -25.85 6.03
N ASP A 310 17.28 -26.73 6.87
CA ASP A 310 16.55 -27.41 7.92
C ASP A 310 17.39 -27.39 9.20
N TYR A 311 16.90 -26.68 10.22
CA TYR A 311 17.62 -26.51 11.48
C TYR A 311 16.69 -26.27 12.67
N ARG A 312 17.22 -26.44 13.89
CA ARG A 312 16.48 -26.13 15.10
C ARG A 312 16.79 -24.70 15.57
N ILE A 313 15.74 -24.05 16.03
CA ILE A 313 15.86 -22.72 16.67
C ILE A 313 16.45 -22.90 18.06
N LEU A 314 17.56 -22.23 18.33
CA LEU A 314 18.31 -22.27 19.59
C LEU A 314 17.67 -21.40 20.68
#